data_e8190b3126b9dca45abe4cbc7e1eb5d8
#
_entry.id   e8190b3126b9dca45abe4cbc7e1eb5d8
#
_cell.length_a   1.000
_cell.length_b   1.000
_cell.length_c   1.000
_cell.angle_alpha   90.00
_cell.angle_beta   90.00
_cell.angle_gamma   90.00
#
_symmetry.space_group_name_H-M   'P 1'
#
loop_
_entity.id
_entity.type
_entity.pdbx_description
1 polymer ?
#
loop_
_entity_poly.entity_id
_entity_poly.type
_entity_poly.pdbx_seq_one_letter_code
_entity_poly.pdbx_strand_id
1 'polypeptide(L)'
;MTITKNEKSLLTITNQLEQLKAIGTLPSEIGSEEHRNLPMHERIRKATWSSVPRGFKKDVHESLMLLTYDLKHKPMTDATMNAASFYLEEVLDKIKSWYNKMQPASTKTVGMVLETIASTFSCNVPNELGLSVYIKILSRFPEFVLTHNTEKIIAEAKWRRLPLPKEFLDVMEPDYERHKLWLNNFHKTYLSFAEWRQKRYNTSI
;
A
#
# COMPACT_ATOMS: atom_id res chain seq x y z
N MET A 1 34.01 9.65 13.36
CA MET A 1 33.28 9.76 12.08
C MET A 1 31.81 10.03 12.38
N THR A 2 31.36 11.24 12.15
CA THR A 2 30.01 11.67 12.49
C THR A 2 29.13 11.39 11.27
N ILE A 3 28.27 10.40 11.35
CA ILE A 3 27.31 10.05 10.29
C ILE A 3 26.36 11.24 10.10
N THR A 4 26.33 11.80 8.91
CA THR A 4 25.48 12.94 8.58
C THR A 4 24.00 12.57 8.66
N LYS A 5 23.13 13.56 8.88
CA LYS A 5 21.68 13.37 9.00
C LYS A 5 21.10 12.69 7.74
N ASN A 6 21.70 12.91 6.58
CA ASN A 6 21.34 12.29 5.30
C ASN A 6 21.71 10.80 5.23
N GLU A 7 22.87 10.41 5.78
CA GLU A 7 23.28 9.00 5.81
C GLU A 7 22.43 8.16 6.76
N LYS A 8 22.00 8.73 7.90
CA LYS A 8 21.04 8.09 8.81
C LYS A 8 19.68 7.88 8.13
N SER A 9 19.22 8.85 7.36
CA SER A 9 17.96 8.73 6.60
C SER A 9 18.05 7.63 5.54
N LEU A 10 19.15 7.56 4.79
CA LEU A 10 19.40 6.52 3.79
C LEU A 10 19.50 5.13 4.40
N LEU A 11 20.19 4.97 5.53
CA LEU A 11 20.32 3.68 6.23
C LEU A 11 18.98 3.19 6.76
N THR A 12 18.15 4.07 7.30
CA THR A 12 16.79 3.76 7.77
C THR A 12 15.90 3.32 6.62
N ILE A 13 16.02 3.98 5.48
CA ILE A 13 15.31 3.64 4.25
C ILE A 13 15.74 2.26 3.74
N THR A 14 17.04 1.97 3.69
CA THR A 14 17.58 0.69 3.22
C THR A 14 17.10 -0.48 4.09
N ASN A 15 17.12 -0.33 5.42
CA ASN A 15 16.63 -1.37 6.34
C ASN A 15 15.12 -1.61 6.24
N GLN A 16 14.34 -0.56 6.01
CA GLN A 16 12.90 -0.68 5.75
C GLN A 16 12.61 -1.37 4.41
N LEU A 17 13.50 -1.23 3.43
CA LEU A 17 13.45 -1.85 2.13
C LEU A 17 13.63 -3.37 2.16
N GLU A 18 14.53 -3.87 3.02
CA GLU A 18 14.74 -5.30 3.17
C GLU A 18 13.53 -5.99 3.83
N GLN A 19 12.91 -5.33 4.80
CA GLN A 19 11.67 -5.83 5.41
C GLN A 19 10.52 -5.92 4.40
N LEU A 20 10.49 -5.04 3.40
CA LEU A 20 9.44 -5.00 2.38
C LEU A 20 9.67 -5.99 1.23
N LYS A 21 10.91 -6.38 0.95
CA LYS A 21 11.24 -7.46 -0.01
C LYS A 21 10.66 -8.82 0.40
N ALA A 22 10.40 -9.03 1.68
CA ALA A 22 9.82 -10.26 2.20
C ALA A 22 8.30 -10.44 1.92
N ILE A 23 7.60 -9.41 1.40
CA ILE A 23 6.13 -9.39 1.26
C ILE A 23 5.62 -9.83 -0.12
N GLY A 24 6.46 -10.23 -1.05
CA GLY A 24 5.93 -10.92 -2.24
C GLY A 24 6.39 -10.45 -3.61
N THR A 25 6.24 -11.34 -4.56
CA THR A 25 6.55 -11.21 -5.98
C THR A 25 5.65 -10.18 -6.68
N LEU A 26 6.26 -9.41 -7.56
CA LEU A 26 5.65 -8.30 -8.29
C LEU A 26 5.09 -8.70 -9.64
N PRO A 27 4.06 -8.01 -10.14
CA PRO A 27 3.68 -8.11 -11.53
C PRO A 27 4.75 -7.53 -12.46
N SER A 28 4.87 -8.15 -13.62
CA SER A 28 5.91 -7.96 -14.63
C SER A 28 6.00 -6.56 -15.26
N GLU A 29 4.98 -5.72 -15.12
CA GLU A 29 4.92 -4.44 -15.83
C GLU A 29 5.72 -3.31 -15.19
N ILE A 30 5.80 -3.28 -13.85
CA ILE A 30 6.57 -2.25 -13.14
C ILE A 30 7.94 -2.81 -12.77
N GLY A 31 8.95 -2.33 -13.45
CA GLY A 31 10.32 -2.82 -13.40
C GLY A 31 10.77 -3.44 -14.70
N SER A 32 9.90 -3.50 -15.72
CA SER A 32 10.28 -3.81 -17.10
C SER A 32 11.31 -2.78 -17.60
N GLU A 33 12.08 -3.16 -18.59
CA GLU A 33 13.06 -2.27 -19.22
C GLU A 33 12.38 -1.02 -19.79
N GLU A 34 11.22 -1.16 -20.38
CA GLU A 34 10.39 -0.06 -20.87
C GLU A 34 10.01 0.91 -19.74
N HIS A 35 9.59 0.40 -18.56
CA HIS A 35 9.26 1.25 -17.43
C HIS A 35 10.49 2.00 -16.89
N ARG A 36 11.68 1.37 -16.87
CA ARG A 36 12.92 2.00 -16.41
C ARG A 36 13.38 3.14 -17.33
N ASN A 37 13.05 3.06 -18.61
CA ASN A 37 13.42 4.06 -19.63
C ASN A 37 12.48 5.27 -19.65
N LEU A 38 11.33 5.22 -18.95
CA LEU A 38 10.44 6.36 -18.85
C LEU A 38 11.03 7.50 -18.02
N PRO A 39 10.72 8.76 -18.34
CA PRO A 39 11.01 9.90 -17.49
C PRO A 39 10.46 9.70 -16.06
N MET A 40 11.15 10.20 -15.05
CA MET A 40 10.81 9.93 -13.63
C MET A 40 9.36 10.34 -13.29
N HIS A 41 8.88 11.50 -13.78
CA HIS A 41 7.51 11.94 -13.55
C HIS A 41 6.45 10.99 -14.14
N GLU A 42 6.75 10.33 -15.29
CA GLU A 42 5.85 9.34 -15.85
C GLU A 42 5.88 8.02 -15.09
N ARG A 43 7.05 7.62 -14.58
CA ARG A 43 7.19 6.43 -13.72
C ARG A 43 6.38 6.59 -12.44
N ILE A 44 6.48 7.76 -11.79
CA ILE A 44 5.69 8.11 -10.60
C ILE A 44 4.19 8.11 -10.96
N ARG A 45 3.81 8.73 -12.07
CA ARG A 45 2.41 8.77 -12.52
C ARG A 45 1.86 7.37 -12.76
N LYS A 46 2.57 6.52 -13.50
CA LYS A 46 2.13 5.14 -13.76
C LYS A 46 1.99 4.33 -12.48
N ALA A 47 2.95 4.44 -11.56
CA ALA A 47 2.89 3.75 -10.28
C ALA A 47 1.69 4.20 -9.41
N THR A 48 1.28 5.46 -9.54
CA THR A 48 0.31 6.07 -8.64
C THR A 48 -1.13 6.02 -9.14
N TRP A 49 -1.35 6.14 -10.47
CA TRP A 49 -2.70 6.42 -10.98
C TRP A 49 -3.48 5.21 -11.46
N SER A 50 -2.84 4.10 -11.83
CA SER A 50 -3.52 2.98 -12.48
C SER A 50 -4.29 2.06 -11.53
N SER A 51 -3.95 2.02 -10.24
CA SER A 51 -4.51 1.02 -9.31
C SER A 51 -4.69 1.48 -7.87
N VAL A 52 -4.51 2.77 -7.57
CA VAL A 52 -4.53 3.28 -6.19
C VAL A 52 -5.93 3.26 -5.59
N PRO A 53 -6.13 2.67 -4.42
CA PRO A 53 -7.37 2.76 -3.67
C PRO A 53 -7.76 4.22 -3.41
N ARG A 54 -9.07 4.54 -3.53
CA ARG A 54 -9.57 5.92 -3.43
C ARG A 54 -9.14 6.64 -2.15
N GLY A 55 -9.17 5.95 -1.01
CA GLY A 55 -8.75 6.54 0.27
C GLY A 55 -7.31 6.98 0.28
N PHE A 56 -6.42 6.16 -0.26
CA PHE A 56 -5.01 6.47 -0.35
C PHE A 56 -4.69 7.59 -1.35
N LYS A 57 -5.40 7.65 -2.49
CA LYS A 57 -5.28 8.77 -3.43
C LYS A 57 -5.47 10.12 -2.74
N LYS A 58 -6.47 10.21 -1.87
CA LYS A 58 -6.75 11.44 -1.12
C LYS A 58 -5.58 11.83 -0.22
N ASP A 59 -4.95 10.84 0.44
CA ASP A 59 -3.88 11.09 1.41
C ASP A 59 -2.57 11.59 0.77
N VAL A 60 -2.30 11.21 -0.49
CA VAL A 60 -1.02 11.49 -1.17
C VAL A 60 -1.16 12.36 -2.42
N HIS A 61 -2.39 12.71 -2.80
CA HIS A 61 -2.67 13.35 -4.08
C HIS A 61 -1.89 14.65 -4.28
N GLU A 62 -1.93 15.54 -3.30
CA GLU A 62 -1.32 16.86 -3.39
C GLU A 62 0.20 16.76 -3.53
N SER A 63 0.85 16.04 -2.63
CA SER A 63 2.31 15.86 -2.65
C SER A 63 2.80 15.19 -3.93
N LEU A 64 2.04 14.23 -4.47
CA LEU A 64 2.36 13.59 -5.74
C LEU A 64 2.14 14.49 -6.96
N MET A 65 1.10 15.31 -6.94
CA MET A 65 0.86 16.32 -7.99
C MET A 65 2.01 17.32 -8.04
N LEU A 66 2.42 17.86 -6.88
CA LEU A 66 3.53 18.83 -6.78
C LEU A 66 4.85 18.16 -7.22
N LEU A 67 5.14 16.96 -6.74
CA LEU A 67 6.33 16.20 -7.14
C LEU A 67 6.39 15.98 -8.65
N THR A 68 5.30 15.50 -9.25
CA THR A 68 5.27 15.23 -10.70
C THR A 68 5.35 16.49 -11.53
N TYR A 69 4.71 17.57 -11.08
CA TYR A 69 4.78 18.88 -11.72
C TYR A 69 6.22 19.43 -11.72
N ASP A 70 6.87 19.43 -10.56
CA ASP A 70 8.22 19.96 -10.40
C ASP A 70 9.23 19.19 -11.24
N LEU A 71 9.16 17.86 -11.23
CA LEU A 71 10.05 17.02 -12.05
C LEU A 71 9.84 17.18 -13.56
N LYS A 72 8.63 17.58 -13.98
CA LYS A 72 8.30 17.75 -15.40
C LYS A 72 8.65 19.14 -15.94
N HIS A 73 8.39 20.17 -15.14
CA HIS A 73 8.34 21.55 -15.64
C HIS A 73 9.45 22.47 -15.12
N LYS A 74 10.12 22.10 -14.02
CA LYS A 74 11.19 22.92 -13.46
C LYS A 74 12.57 22.44 -13.92
N PRO A 75 13.53 23.35 -14.09
CA PRO A 75 14.92 22.96 -14.31
C PRO A 75 15.45 22.15 -13.11
N MET A 76 16.30 21.19 -13.36
CA MET A 76 16.89 20.30 -12.34
C MET A 76 18.01 21.02 -11.59
N THR A 77 17.64 21.98 -10.75
CA THR A 77 18.51 22.68 -9.80
C THR A 77 18.48 21.98 -8.44
N ASP A 78 19.42 22.33 -7.57
CA ASP A 78 19.41 21.83 -6.17
C ASP A 78 18.13 22.20 -5.43
N ALA A 79 17.58 23.38 -5.70
CA ALA A 79 16.30 23.80 -5.12
C ALA A 79 15.14 22.90 -5.56
N THR A 80 15.05 22.57 -6.86
CA THR A 80 14.04 21.65 -7.40
C THR A 80 14.20 20.25 -6.82
N MET A 81 15.43 19.77 -6.69
CA MET A 81 15.73 18.46 -6.10
C MET A 81 15.40 18.39 -4.62
N ASN A 82 15.63 19.46 -3.88
CA ASN A 82 15.28 19.52 -2.46
C ASN A 82 13.76 19.56 -2.27
N ALA A 83 13.03 20.32 -3.07
CA ALA A 83 11.57 20.36 -3.06
C ALA A 83 10.98 18.96 -3.42
N ALA A 84 11.49 18.32 -4.48
CA ALA A 84 11.07 16.98 -4.87
C ALA A 84 11.33 15.96 -3.76
N SER A 85 12.46 16.07 -3.05
CA SER A 85 12.78 15.21 -1.90
C SER A 85 11.81 15.41 -0.75
N PHE A 86 11.44 16.64 -0.44
CA PHE A 86 10.48 16.97 0.61
C PHE A 86 9.10 16.33 0.33
N TYR A 87 8.54 16.54 -0.86
CA TYR A 87 7.26 15.93 -1.24
C TYR A 87 7.31 14.41 -1.23
N LEU A 88 8.45 13.84 -1.60
CA LEU A 88 8.64 12.41 -1.57
C LEU A 88 8.70 11.85 -0.15
N GLU A 89 9.33 12.54 0.78
CA GLU A 89 9.36 12.17 2.20
C GLU A 89 7.96 12.19 2.82
N GLU A 90 7.14 13.22 2.51
CA GLU A 90 5.74 13.27 2.94
C GLU A 90 4.95 12.06 2.42
N VAL A 91 5.11 11.72 1.15
CA VAL A 91 4.45 10.56 0.56
C VAL A 91 4.89 9.26 1.22
N LEU A 92 6.19 9.14 1.56
CA LEU A 92 6.72 7.97 2.27
C LEU A 92 6.13 7.79 3.66
N ASP A 93 5.97 8.85 4.40
CA ASP A 93 5.38 8.77 5.74
C ASP A 93 3.92 8.32 5.67
N LYS A 94 3.18 8.75 4.66
CA LYS A 94 1.85 8.23 4.37
C LYS A 94 1.88 6.75 4.00
N ILE A 95 2.84 6.32 3.18
CA ILE A 95 3.02 4.90 2.82
C ILE A 95 3.35 4.06 4.05
N LYS A 96 4.23 4.51 4.94
CA LYS A 96 4.53 3.82 6.20
C LYS A 96 3.26 3.63 7.04
N SER A 97 2.43 4.67 7.15
CA SER A 97 1.14 4.60 7.82
C SER A 97 0.23 3.52 7.20
N TRP A 98 0.20 3.41 5.87
CA TRP A 98 -0.57 2.38 5.17
C TRP A 98 0.01 0.98 5.37
N TYR A 99 1.33 0.82 5.39
CA TYR A 99 1.95 -0.48 5.74
C TYR A 99 1.55 -0.94 7.14
N ASN A 100 1.49 -0.03 8.10
CA ASN A 100 1.01 -0.36 9.44
C ASN A 100 -0.46 -0.82 9.43
N LYS A 101 -1.28 -0.22 8.58
CA LYS A 101 -2.69 -0.65 8.38
C LYS A 101 -2.80 -2.00 7.65
N MET A 102 -1.76 -2.45 6.95
CA MET A 102 -1.74 -3.75 6.26
C MET A 102 -1.41 -4.94 7.17
N GLN A 103 -1.21 -4.71 8.46
CA GLN A 103 -1.00 -5.79 9.42
C GLN A 103 -2.25 -6.68 9.55
N PRO A 104 -2.07 -7.98 9.81
CA PRO A 104 -3.15 -8.91 10.04
C PRO A 104 -4.12 -8.43 11.12
N ALA A 105 -5.41 -8.62 10.90
CA ALA A 105 -6.44 -8.22 11.86
C ALA A 105 -6.39 -9.09 13.12
N SER A 106 -6.77 -8.49 14.26
CA SER A 106 -6.89 -9.21 15.52
C SER A 106 -8.05 -10.21 15.47
N THR A 107 -7.95 -11.26 16.29
CA THR A 107 -9.06 -12.21 16.54
C THR A 107 -10.34 -11.47 16.97
N LYS A 108 -10.19 -10.42 17.77
CA LYS A 108 -11.32 -9.58 18.21
C LYS A 108 -12.01 -8.91 17.02
N THR A 109 -11.24 -8.35 16.09
CA THR A 109 -11.79 -7.71 14.86
C THR A 109 -12.56 -8.71 14.02
N VAL A 110 -12.01 -9.93 13.84
CA VAL A 110 -12.70 -10.99 13.11
C VAL A 110 -14.02 -11.37 13.81
N GLY A 111 -14.00 -11.52 15.14
CA GLY A 111 -15.21 -11.79 15.91
C GLY A 111 -16.28 -10.72 15.71
N MET A 112 -15.92 -9.44 15.82
CA MET A 112 -16.84 -8.31 15.59
C MET A 112 -17.44 -8.31 14.18
N VAL A 113 -16.66 -8.64 13.16
CA VAL A 113 -17.15 -8.77 11.77
C VAL A 113 -18.21 -9.86 11.66
N LEU A 114 -17.94 -11.03 12.21
CA LEU A 114 -18.88 -12.17 12.17
C LEU A 114 -20.15 -11.88 12.97
N GLU A 115 -20.04 -11.25 14.14
CA GLU A 115 -21.19 -10.83 14.94
C GLU A 115 -22.04 -9.78 14.23
N THR A 116 -21.41 -8.82 13.54
CA THR A 116 -22.12 -7.80 12.75
C THR A 116 -22.94 -8.44 11.64
N ILE A 117 -22.35 -9.37 10.89
CA ILE A 117 -23.05 -10.08 9.81
C ILE A 117 -24.17 -10.97 10.38
N ALA A 118 -23.87 -11.72 11.44
CA ALA A 118 -24.84 -12.61 12.08
C ALA A 118 -26.05 -11.83 12.62
N SER A 119 -25.81 -10.70 13.26
CA SER A 119 -26.87 -9.79 13.76
C SER A 119 -27.70 -9.22 12.61
N THR A 120 -27.04 -8.76 11.52
CA THR A 120 -27.73 -8.18 10.36
C THR A 120 -28.65 -9.19 9.69
N PHE A 121 -28.24 -10.45 9.60
CA PHE A 121 -29.03 -11.51 8.95
C PHE A 121 -29.89 -12.31 9.93
N SER A 122 -29.88 -11.97 11.21
CA SER A 122 -30.57 -12.70 12.26
C SER A 122 -30.23 -14.21 12.26
N CYS A 123 -28.95 -14.53 12.07
CA CYS A 123 -28.42 -15.89 12.08
C CYS A 123 -27.41 -16.10 13.22
N ASN A 124 -27.12 -17.36 13.54
CA ASN A 124 -26.19 -17.68 14.62
C ASN A 124 -24.73 -17.52 14.17
N VAL A 125 -23.89 -17.06 15.10
CA VAL A 125 -22.42 -17.17 14.97
C VAL A 125 -22.03 -18.65 15.09
N PRO A 126 -21.01 -19.12 14.35
CA PRO A 126 -20.53 -20.49 14.44
C PRO A 126 -20.12 -20.87 15.87
N ASN A 127 -20.18 -22.17 16.18
CA ASN A 127 -19.60 -22.68 17.43
C ASN A 127 -18.07 -22.48 17.43
N GLU A 128 -17.42 -22.75 18.54
CA GLU A 128 -15.97 -22.52 18.72
C GLU A 128 -15.11 -23.13 17.62
N LEU A 129 -15.43 -24.35 17.17
CA LEU A 129 -14.69 -25.01 16.10
C LEU A 129 -14.88 -24.28 14.75
N GLY A 130 -16.10 -23.94 14.42
CA GLY A 130 -16.39 -23.14 13.23
C GLY A 130 -15.76 -21.76 13.31
N LEU A 131 -15.85 -21.09 14.45
CA LEU A 131 -15.24 -19.77 14.68
C LEU A 131 -13.71 -19.82 14.50
N SER A 132 -13.03 -20.88 14.97
CA SER A 132 -11.59 -21.05 14.79
C SER A 132 -11.18 -21.11 13.31
N VAL A 133 -12.00 -21.70 12.45
CA VAL A 133 -11.78 -21.73 11.00
C VAL A 133 -11.88 -20.33 10.39
N TYR A 134 -12.91 -19.57 10.76
CA TYR A 134 -13.05 -18.18 10.29
C TYR A 134 -11.88 -17.31 10.75
N ILE A 135 -11.50 -17.40 12.02
CA ILE A 135 -10.36 -16.65 12.56
C ILE A 135 -9.09 -16.97 11.78
N LYS A 136 -8.78 -18.27 11.57
CA LYS A 136 -7.58 -18.69 10.83
C LYS A 136 -7.55 -18.12 9.40
N ILE A 137 -8.69 -18.02 8.75
CA ILE A 137 -8.79 -17.56 7.36
C ILE A 137 -8.82 -16.04 7.30
N LEU A 138 -9.61 -15.37 8.14
CA LEU A 138 -9.88 -13.94 8.02
C LEU A 138 -8.83 -13.07 8.70
N SER A 139 -8.17 -13.54 9.77
CA SER A 139 -7.12 -12.74 10.42
C SER A 139 -5.91 -12.46 9.53
N ARG A 140 -5.73 -13.15 8.43
CA ARG A 140 -4.69 -12.82 7.43
C ARG A 140 -4.92 -11.48 6.70
N PHE A 141 -6.16 -11.00 6.69
CA PHE A 141 -6.51 -9.71 6.09
C PHE A 141 -6.35 -8.58 7.08
N PRO A 142 -5.95 -7.38 6.62
CA PRO A 142 -5.96 -6.19 7.45
C PRO A 142 -7.36 -5.80 7.91
N GLU A 143 -7.44 -5.14 9.06
CA GLU A 143 -8.71 -4.70 9.64
C GLU A 143 -9.56 -3.88 8.68
N PHE A 144 -8.96 -2.93 7.96
CA PHE A 144 -9.69 -2.08 7.01
C PHE A 144 -10.25 -2.88 5.82
N VAL A 145 -9.58 -3.95 5.37
CA VAL A 145 -10.08 -4.84 4.31
C VAL A 145 -11.29 -5.61 4.81
N LEU A 146 -11.21 -6.13 6.05
CA LEU A 146 -12.33 -6.83 6.68
C LEU A 146 -13.54 -5.90 6.81
N THR A 147 -13.37 -4.73 7.40
CA THR A 147 -14.45 -3.78 7.67
C THR A 147 -15.12 -3.30 6.38
N HIS A 148 -14.32 -2.84 5.42
CA HIS A 148 -14.85 -2.32 4.15
C HIS A 148 -15.61 -3.40 3.36
N ASN A 149 -15.07 -4.60 3.27
CA ASN A 149 -15.71 -5.67 2.51
C ASN A 149 -16.87 -6.31 3.26
N THR A 150 -16.96 -6.18 4.58
CA THR A 150 -18.13 -6.61 5.37
C THR A 150 -19.38 -5.86 4.93
N GLU A 151 -19.32 -4.54 4.77
CA GLU A 151 -20.43 -3.73 4.28
C GLU A 151 -20.88 -4.19 2.88
N LYS A 152 -19.92 -4.46 2.01
CA LYS A 152 -20.16 -4.97 0.66
C LYS A 152 -20.82 -6.35 0.68
N ILE A 153 -20.31 -7.27 1.50
CA ILE A 153 -20.86 -8.61 1.68
C ILE A 153 -22.33 -8.53 2.14
N ILE A 154 -22.61 -7.67 3.12
CA ILE A 154 -23.97 -7.46 3.62
C ILE A 154 -24.90 -6.91 2.52
N ALA A 155 -24.44 -5.92 1.76
CA ALA A 155 -25.22 -5.27 0.72
C ALA A 155 -25.52 -6.18 -0.49
N GLU A 156 -24.57 -7.06 -0.85
CA GLU A 156 -24.66 -7.95 -2.00
C GLU A 156 -25.21 -9.35 -1.66
N ALA A 157 -25.42 -9.65 -0.37
CA ALA A 157 -25.84 -10.98 0.06
C ALA A 157 -27.21 -11.38 -0.48
N LYS A 158 -27.23 -12.47 -1.20
CA LYS A 158 -28.47 -13.10 -1.71
C LYS A 158 -29.18 -13.94 -0.65
N TRP A 159 -28.49 -14.34 0.40
CA TRP A 159 -28.96 -15.25 1.43
C TRP A 159 -28.79 -14.63 2.81
N ARG A 160 -29.81 -14.77 3.66
CA ARG A 160 -29.75 -14.33 5.07
C ARG A 160 -29.08 -15.41 5.95
N ARG A 161 -27.85 -15.70 5.69
CA ARG A 161 -27.01 -16.61 6.49
C ARG A 161 -25.61 -16.03 6.63
N LEU A 162 -24.84 -16.56 7.57
CA LEU A 162 -23.42 -16.22 7.63
C LEU A 162 -22.73 -16.74 6.35
N PRO A 163 -21.96 -15.90 5.63
CA PRO A 163 -21.22 -16.31 4.47
C PRO A 163 -20.19 -17.40 4.82
N LEU A 164 -20.00 -18.34 3.93
CA LEU A 164 -18.92 -19.35 4.09
C LEU A 164 -17.55 -18.68 3.97
N PRO A 165 -16.49 -19.26 4.57
CA PRO A 165 -15.14 -18.72 4.47
C PRO A 165 -14.70 -18.43 3.03
N LYS A 166 -15.10 -19.27 2.07
CA LYS A 166 -14.81 -19.05 0.65
C LYS A 166 -15.46 -17.78 0.10
N GLU A 167 -16.69 -17.48 0.48
CA GLU A 167 -17.40 -16.28 0.03
C GLU A 167 -16.73 -15.00 0.55
N PHE A 168 -16.16 -15.04 1.75
CA PHE A 168 -15.31 -13.97 2.24
C PHE A 168 -14.04 -13.80 1.39
N LEU A 169 -13.37 -14.92 1.07
CA LEU A 169 -12.15 -14.89 0.25
C LEU A 169 -12.41 -14.29 -1.13
N ASP A 170 -13.49 -14.72 -1.79
CA ASP A 170 -13.84 -14.26 -3.14
C ASP A 170 -14.02 -12.73 -3.21
N VAL A 171 -14.40 -12.08 -2.12
CA VAL A 171 -14.57 -10.61 -2.03
C VAL A 171 -13.29 -9.93 -1.52
N MET A 172 -12.65 -10.49 -0.50
CA MET A 172 -11.56 -9.82 0.21
C MET A 172 -10.19 -9.99 -0.46
N GLU A 173 -9.90 -11.14 -1.07
CA GLU A 173 -8.61 -11.38 -1.73
C GLU A 173 -8.32 -10.40 -2.87
N PRO A 174 -9.24 -10.14 -3.81
CA PRO A 174 -8.98 -9.18 -4.89
C PRO A 174 -8.71 -7.76 -4.39
N ASP A 175 -9.39 -7.35 -3.31
CA ASP A 175 -9.18 -6.03 -2.72
C ASP A 175 -7.84 -5.95 -1.99
N TYR A 176 -7.51 -6.96 -1.20
CA TYR A 176 -6.24 -7.07 -0.49
C TYR A 176 -5.04 -7.11 -1.44
N GLU A 177 -5.08 -7.96 -2.48
CA GLU A 177 -4.01 -8.05 -3.46
C GLU A 177 -3.82 -6.75 -4.23
N ARG A 178 -4.88 -6.02 -4.53
CA ARG A 178 -4.83 -4.69 -5.15
C ARG A 178 -4.08 -3.68 -4.27
N HIS A 179 -4.34 -3.69 -2.95
CA HIS A 179 -3.65 -2.82 -2.00
C HIS A 179 -2.16 -3.18 -1.88
N LYS A 180 -1.84 -4.48 -1.78
CA LYS A 180 -0.46 -4.97 -1.75
C LYS A 180 0.30 -4.59 -3.01
N LEU A 181 -0.30 -4.85 -4.16
CA LEU A 181 0.27 -4.52 -5.46
C LEU A 181 0.58 -3.04 -5.56
N TRP A 182 -0.36 -2.19 -5.16
CA TRP A 182 -0.18 -0.77 -5.21
C TRP A 182 0.95 -0.28 -4.29
N LEU A 183 0.99 -0.72 -3.03
CA LEU A 183 2.07 -0.37 -2.10
C LEU A 183 3.45 -0.79 -2.64
N ASN A 184 3.55 -1.99 -3.20
CA ASN A 184 4.79 -2.49 -3.79
C ASN A 184 5.23 -1.65 -5.00
N ASN A 185 4.30 -1.28 -5.86
CA ASN A 185 4.58 -0.47 -7.03
C ASN A 185 5.07 0.93 -6.66
N PHE A 186 4.42 1.54 -5.69
CA PHE A 186 4.80 2.84 -5.20
C PHE A 186 6.21 2.81 -4.60
N HIS A 187 6.47 1.81 -3.78
CA HIS A 187 7.77 1.61 -3.16
C HIS A 187 8.91 1.44 -4.17
N LYS A 188 8.71 0.66 -5.24
CA LYS A 188 9.72 0.54 -6.32
C LYS A 188 9.98 1.85 -7.04
N THR A 189 8.94 2.63 -7.29
CA THR A 189 9.08 3.93 -7.93
C THR A 189 9.90 4.87 -7.06
N TYR A 190 9.70 4.83 -5.75
CA TYR A 190 10.50 5.59 -4.80
C TYR A 190 11.97 5.18 -4.81
N LEU A 191 12.27 3.88 -4.80
CA LEU A 191 13.64 3.39 -4.92
C LEU A 191 14.33 3.92 -6.17
N SER A 192 13.65 3.82 -7.30
CA SER A 192 14.15 4.32 -8.56
C SER A 192 14.44 5.82 -8.51
N PHE A 193 13.63 6.59 -7.78
CA PHE A 193 13.89 8.02 -7.58
C PHE A 193 15.11 8.26 -6.69
N ALA A 194 15.26 7.53 -5.60
CA ALA A 194 16.42 7.65 -4.72
C ALA A 194 17.72 7.30 -5.43
N GLU A 195 17.74 6.23 -6.24
CA GLU A 195 18.88 5.84 -7.07
C GLU A 195 19.22 6.90 -8.14
N TRP A 196 18.20 7.43 -8.80
CA TRP A 196 18.36 8.49 -9.80
C TRP A 196 18.93 9.77 -9.19
N ARG A 197 18.44 10.19 -8.02
CA ARG A 197 18.96 11.32 -7.26
C ARG A 197 20.43 11.10 -6.91
N GLN A 198 20.79 9.94 -6.36
CA GLN A 198 22.16 9.62 -5.97
C GLN A 198 23.13 9.65 -7.16
N LYS A 199 22.74 9.08 -8.30
CA LYS A 199 23.56 9.12 -9.52
C LYS A 199 23.80 10.55 -9.99
N ARG A 200 22.83 11.42 -9.89
CA ARG A 200 22.93 12.80 -10.34
C ARG A 200 23.81 13.67 -9.43
N TYR A 201 23.73 13.46 -8.12
CA TYR A 201 24.64 14.12 -7.17
C TYR A 201 26.08 13.66 -7.30
N ASN A 202 26.32 12.38 -7.56
CA ASN A 202 27.67 11.84 -7.73
C ASN A 202 28.33 12.21 -9.09
N THR A 203 27.54 12.66 -10.05
CA THR A 203 28.04 13.11 -11.38
C THR A 203 28.36 14.61 -11.40
N SER A 204 28.04 15.33 -10.34
CA SER A 204 28.26 16.79 -10.19
C SER A 204 29.48 17.15 -9.35
N ILE A 205 30.31 16.15 -8.99
CA ILE A 205 31.63 16.28 -8.37
C ILE A 205 32.67 15.88 -9.39
#